data_dfa559f41483ade6319f866eaa8b3dd0
#
_entry.id   dfa559f41483ade6319f866eaa8b3dd0
#
_cell.length_a   1.000
_cell.length_b   1.000
_cell.length_c   1.000
_cell.angle_alpha   90.00
_cell.angle_beta   90.00
_cell.angle_gamma   90.00
#
_symmetry.space_group_name_H-M   'P 1'
#
loop_
_entity.id
_entity.type
_entity.pdbx_description
1 polymer ?
#
loop_
_entity_poly.entity_id
_entity_poly.type
_entity_poly.pdbx_seq_one_letter_code
_entity_poly.pdbx_strand_id
1 'polypeptide(L)'
;MKVVNFWKTLFCAALAVTAFSACSDDDEEGGYSGMPEITVNGGESVTVAGKLEGGKLEQTVEVVSKGDWTLTFKNPGDSQWVTPSAMSGKTGTTQLTFTLGQASGERSAILVLTASSKVEGFPLTDEATITVVQSDSDVPTGNALYSENCGTKVEKVDGYWPYVDKFEGWTRGGSLDQKAVTYTGNSASVANSGKVFDPAEDETTVVTGPPYVSMNKSTSVFNINDINIASNTNFTFTFTAAQQINYSNGVVLGDMTDETIRFSVSTDGSSYAPVALKVKKVASGYWYLCTAEFKLPAGVSTDKIWVRFDGYAGLNNHGLRIDDFKLYEGGNGSELVVPSVDYLSLIHISE
;
A
#
# COMPACT_ATOMS: atom_id res chain seq x y z
N MET A 1 13.47 -13.62 41.05
CA MET A 1 12.34 -12.71 40.88
C MET A 1 11.69 -13.04 39.53
N LYS A 2 10.49 -13.65 39.55
CA LYS A 2 9.82 -14.24 38.39
C LYS A 2 9.08 -13.16 37.62
N VAL A 3 9.34 -13.02 36.33
CA VAL A 3 8.55 -12.19 35.41
C VAL A 3 7.43 -13.06 34.83
N VAL A 4 6.20 -12.64 35.07
CA VAL A 4 4.97 -13.33 34.64
C VAL A 4 4.65 -12.89 33.22
N ASN A 5 4.68 -13.85 32.29
CA ASN A 5 4.19 -13.65 30.91
C ASN A 5 2.66 -13.65 30.91
N PHE A 6 2.06 -12.54 30.50
CA PHE A 6 0.61 -12.42 30.31
C PHE A 6 0.25 -12.91 28.90
N TRP A 7 -0.25 -14.11 28.80
CA TRP A 7 -0.84 -14.66 27.60
C TRP A 7 -2.24 -14.06 27.38
N LYS A 8 -2.44 -13.40 26.27
CA LYS A 8 -3.78 -13.01 25.82
C LYS A 8 -4.46 -14.21 25.19
N THR A 9 -5.44 -14.75 25.88
CA THR A 9 -6.32 -15.80 25.39
C THR A 9 -7.31 -15.21 24.41
N LEU A 10 -7.23 -15.64 23.16
CA LEU A 10 -8.20 -15.33 22.11
C LEU A 10 -9.44 -16.22 22.34
N PHE A 11 -10.56 -15.64 22.75
CA PHE A 11 -11.84 -16.33 22.79
C PHE A 11 -12.48 -16.28 21.41
N CYS A 12 -12.39 -17.39 20.66
CA CYS A 12 -13.29 -17.66 19.54
C CYS A 12 -14.61 -18.15 20.11
N ALA A 13 -15.61 -17.28 20.14
CA ALA A 13 -17.01 -17.71 20.35
C ALA A 13 -17.59 -18.07 18.98
N ALA A 14 -17.63 -19.37 18.68
CA ALA A 14 -18.43 -19.90 17.59
C ALA A 14 -19.91 -19.86 18.02
N LEU A 15 -20.67 -18.91 17.49
CA LEU A 15 -22.14 -18.92 17.60
C LEU A 15 -22.69 -19.88 16.54
N ALA A 16 -23.22 -21.01 17.00
CA ALA A 16 -24.02 -21.90 16.18
C ALA A 16 -25.34 -21.21 15.80
N VAL A 17 -25.54 -20.96 14.50
CA VAL A 17 -26.82 -20.52 13.96
C VAL A 17 -27.75 -21.71 13.91
N THR A 18 -28.67 -21.82 14.86
CA THR A 18 -29.84 -22.70 14.73
C THR A 18 -30.86 -21.98 13.88
N ALA A 19 -31.11 -22.52 12.68
CA ALA A 19 -32.22 -22.13 11.85
C ALA A 19 -33.55 -22.47 12.53
N PHE A 20 -34.28 -21.44 12.96
CA PHE A 20 -35.72 -21.58 13.23
C PHE A 20 -36.47 -21.24 11.95
N SER A 21 -37.00 -22.27 11.30
CA SER A 21 -38.08 -22.09 10.35
C SER A 21 -39.37 -21.85 11.16
N ALA A 22 -39.93 -20.66 11.10
CA ALA A 22 -41.24 -20.37 11.63
C ALA A 22 -42.09 -19.68 10.56
N CYS A 23 -43.16 -20.34 10.22
CA CYS A 23 -44.46 -19.97 9.69
C CYS A 23 -44.62 -18.58 9.10
N SER A 24 -45.06 -18.57 7.85
CA SER A 24 -45.79 -17.49 7.22
C SER A 24 -47.12 -17.26 7.92
N ASP A 25 -47.36 -16.06 8.36
CA ASP A 25 -48.71 -15.47 8.42
C ASP A 25 -48.57 -14.03 7.92
N ASP A 26 -49.31 -13.75 6.85
CA ASP A 26 -49.54 -12.44 6.29
C ASP A 26 -50.32 -11.59 7.32
N ASP A 27 -49.66 -10.59 7.89
CA ASP A 27 -50.33 -9.40 8.39
C ASP A 27 -49.45 -8.17 8.16
N GLU A 28 -49.87 -7.30 7.26
CA GLU A 28 -49.32 -5.97 7.03
C GLU A 28 -49.42 -5.13 8.29
N GLU A 29 -48.42 -4.32 8.56
CA GLU A 29 -48.22 -3.30 9.60
C GLU A 29 -47.51 -3.75 10.88
N GLY A 30 -46.30 -4.16 10.74
CA GLY A 30 -45.35 -4.25 11.82
C GLY A 30 -43.96 -4.47 11.25
N GLY A 31 -43.36 -3.40 10.74
CA GLY A 31 -41.98 -3.49 10.19
C GLY A 31 -41.06 -4.14 11.19
N TYR A 32 -40.70 -5.39 10.96
CA TYR A 32 -39.61 -6.06 11.63
C TYR A 32 -38.35 -5.27 11.33
N SER A 33 -38.04 -4.31 12.20
CA SER A 33 -36.79 -3.57 12.07
C SER A 33 -35.71 -4.59 12.40
N GLY A 34 -35.09 -5.20 11.36
CA GLY A 34 -33.98 -6.10 11.49
C GLY A 34 -32.89 -5.48 12.35
N MET A 35 -31.98 -6.31 12.83
CA MET A 35 -30.80 -5.82 13.57
C MET A 35 -30.16 -4.69 12.76
N PRO A 36 -29.81 -3.58 13.41
CA PRO A 36 -29.08 -2.54 12.73
C PRO A 36 -27.76 -3.13 12.22
N GLU A 37 -27.37 -2.71 11.05
CA GLU A 37 -26.11 -3.09 10.43
C GLU A 37 -25.56 -1.85 9.73
N ILE A 38 -24.29 -1.54 9.95
CA ILE A 38 -23.63 -0.43 9.29
C ILE A 38 -22.26 -0.84 8.82
N THR A 39 -21.94 -0.51 7.57
CA THR A 39 -20.62 -0.76 6.99
C THR A 39 -20.10 0.49 6.30
N VAL A 40 -18.76 0.56 6.19
CA VAL A 40 -18.02 1.60 5.47
C VAL A 40 -17.16 0.95 4.41
N ASN A 41 -17.37 1.30 3.13
CA ASN A 41 -16.73 0.64 1.98
C ASN A 41 -16.81 -0.91 2.04
N GLY A 42 -17.95 -1.42 2.50
CA GLY A 42 -18.20 -2.86 2.62
C GLY A 42 -17.54 -3.56 3.82
N GLY A 43 -16.96 -2.83 4.76
CA GLY A 43 -16.31 -3.37 5.97
C GLY A 43 -16.72 -2.63 7.25
N GLU A 44 -16.18 -3.05 8.38
CA GLU A 44 -16.44 -2.43 9.70
C GLU A 44 -15.55 -1.19 9.94
N SER A 45 -14.53 -0.99 9.12
CA SER A 45 -13.63 0.15 9.25
C SER A 45 -13.01 0.56 7.92
N VAL A 46 -12.71 1.86 7.78
CA VAL A 46 -11.98 2.42 6.64
C VAL A 46 -11.03 3.51 7.11
N THR A 47 -9.91 3.68 6.40
CA THR A 47 -9.00 4.82 6.61
C THR A 47 -8.99 5.70 5.37
N VAL A 48 -9.11 7.01 5.56
CA VAL A 48 -9.00 8.04 4.51
C VAL A 48 -7.85 8.97 4.83
N ALA A 49 -7.13 9.42 3.81
CA ALA A 49 -5.95 10.27 3.98
C ALA A 49 -6.08 11.62 3.27
N GLY A 50 -5.51 12.65 3.89
CA GLY A 50 -5.39 13.97 3.31
C GLY A 50 -4.01 14.58 3.56
N LYS A 51 -3.67 15.60 2.77
CA LYS A 51 -2.41 16.34 2.87
C LYS A 51 -2.44 17.37 3.99
N LEU A 52 -1.27 17.81 4.48
CA LEU A 52 -1.16 18.82 5.56
C LEU A 52 -1.72 20.18 5.16
N GLU A 53 -1.72 20.52 3.88
CA GLU A 53 -2.36 21.75 3.36
C GLU A 53 -3.88 21.78 3.59
N GLY A 54 -4.48 20.62 3.84
CA GLY A 54 -5.93 20.48 4.02
C GLY A 54 -6.70 20.53 2.70
N GLY A 55 -8.00 20.81 2.80
CA GLY A 55 -8.90 20.87 1.66
C GLY A 55 -9.87 19.70 1.61
N LYS A 56 -10.71 19.64 0.57
CA LYS A 56 -11.66 18.55 0.36
C LYS A 56 -10.91 17.31 -0.12
N LEU A 57 -11.16 16.17 0.54
CA LEU A 57 -10.64 14.89 0.08
C LEU A 57 -11.37 14.46 -1.19
N GLU A 58 -10.62 13.95 -2.17
CA GLU A 58 -11.20 13.35 -3.37
C GLU A 58 -11.82 11.97 -3.07
N GLN A 59 -11.26 11.29 -2.08
CA GLN A 59 -11.75 9.99 -1.62
C GLN A 59 -13.09 10.15 -0.91
N THR A 60 -14.08 9.36 -1.31
CA THR A 60 -15.39 9.25 -0.64
C THR A 60 -15.46 7.96 0.15
N VAL A 61 -16.29 7.95 1.20
CA VAL A 61 -16.60 6.76 1.98
C VAL A 61 -18.05 6.40 1.73
N GLU A 62 -18.30 5.20 1.22
CA GLU A 62 -19.63 4.65 1.10
C GLU A 62 -20.07 4.11 2.46
N VAL A 63 -21.13 4.65 2.98
CA VAL A 63 -21.81 4.16 4.19
C VAL A 63 -23.07 3.43 3.77
N VAL A 64 -23.17 2.15 4.11
CA VAL A 64 -24.39 1.34 3.91
C VAL A 64 -24.96 1.01 5.27
N SER A 65 -26.21 1.39 5.53
CA SER A 65 -26.86 1.19 6.84
C SER A 65 -28.27 0.63 6.71
N LYS A 66 -28.61 -0.34 7.57
CA LYS A 66 -29.97 -0.88 7.73
C LYS A 66 -30.80 -0.13 8.77
N GLY A 67 -30.24 0.90 9.42
CA GLY A 67 -30.92 1.78 10.36
C GLY A 67 -30.57 3.24 10.14
N ASP A 68 -31.27 4.15 10.84
CA ASP A 68 -30.83 5.53 10.93
C ASP A 68 -29.49 5.56 11.66
N TRP A 69 -28.55 6.37 11.19
CA TRP A 69 -27.21 6.41 11.77
C TRP A 69 -26.77 7.82 12.15
N THR A 70 -25.82 7.89 13.08
CA THR A 70 -25.14 9.11 13.51
C THR A 70 -23.65 8.93 13.44
N LEU A 71 -22.91 10.01 13.13
CA LEU A 71 -21.46 10.08 13.14
C LEU A 71 -21.00 10.91 14.34
N THR A 72 -20.06 10.39 15.10
CA THR A 72 -19.47 11.09 16.25
C THR A 72 -17.95 11.03 16.17
N PHE A 73 -17.30 12.06 16.72
CA PHE A 73 -15.84 12.06 16.89
C PHE A 73 -15.48 11.35 18.19
N LYS A 74 -14.56 10.38 18.14
CA LYS A 74 -14.01 9.74 19.34
C LYS A 74 -13.32 10.75 20.26
N ASN A 75 -12.63 11.74 19.65
CA ASN A 75 -12.12 12.91 20.34
C ASN A 75 -12.86 14.16 19.80
N PRO A 76 -13.67 14.85 20.62
CA PRO A 76 -14.47 16.01 20.15
C PRO A 76 -13.63 17.14 19.55
N GLY A 77 -12.36 17.29 19.96
CA GLY A 77 -11.45 18.31 19.42
C GLY A 77 -11.14 18.12 17.92
N ASP A 78 -11.30 16.92 17.39
CA ASP A 78 -11.00 16.63 15.99
C ASP A 78 -12.01 17.27 15.02
N SER A 79 -13.20 17.63 15.49
CA SER A 79 -14.20 18.40 14.73
C SER A 79 -13.71 19.80 14.33
N GLN A 80 -12.64 20.29 14.92
CA GLN A 80 -12.06 21.58 14.54
C GLN A 80 -11.28 21.53 13.22
N TRP A 81 -10.92 20.35 12.77
CA TRP A 81 -10.09 20.18 11.58
C TRP A 81 -10.60 19.13 10.58
N VAL A 82 -11.52 18.25 10.99
CA VAL A 82 -12.22 17.31 10.11
C VAL A 82 -13.67 17.73 9.99
N THR A 83 -14.14 17.98 8.78
CA THR A 83 -15.53 18.32 8.49
C THR A 83 -16.12 17.27 7.55
N PRO A 84 -16.92 16.31 8.07
CA PRO A 84 -17.67 15.38 7.23
C PRO A 84 -18.82 16.11 6.50
N SER A 85 -19.22 15.61 5.34
CA SER A 85 -20.37 16.15 4.59
C SER A 85 -21.73 15.91 5.27
N ALA A 86 -21.81 14.94 6.18
CA ALA A 86 -23.00 14.68 7.00
C ALA A 86 -22.59 14.08 8.35
N MET A 87 -23.35 14.43 9.41
CA MET A 87 -23.18 13.88 10.75
C MET A 87 -24.25 12.84 11.10
N SER A 88 -25.21 12.60 10.22
CA SER A 88 -26.25 11.58 10.35
C SER A 88 -26.85 11.24 8.99
N GLY A 89 -27.52 10.12 8.91
CA GLY A 89 -28.22 9.69 7.71
C GLY A 89 -29.34 8.71 8.01
N LYS A 90 -30.02 8.31 6.95
CA LYS A 90 -31.11 7.34 6.97
C LYS A 90 -30.63 5.98 6.50
N THR A 91 -31.50 4.96 6.70
CA THR A 91 -31.34 3.64 6.08
C THR A 91 -31.04 3.77 4.59
N GLY A 92 -30.09 2.96 4.09
CA GLY A 92 -29.65 2.94 2.69
C GLY A 92 -28.18 3.32 2.53
N THR A 93 -27.80 3.71 1.32
CA THR A 93 -26.42 4.06 0.97
C THR A 93 -26.23 5.57 0.98
N THR A 94 -25.16 6.03 1.64
CA THR A 94 -24.77 7.45 1.70
C THR A 94 -23.30 7.57 1.34
N GLN A 95 -22.94 8.54 0.48
CA GLN A 95 -21.55 8.87 0.18
C GLN A 95 -21.09 10.02 1.09
N LEU A 96 -20.14 9.74 1.98
CA LEU A 96 -19.51 10.74 2.82
C LEU A 96 -18.24 11.29 2.16
N THR A 97 -18.10 12.62 2.19
CA THR A 97 -16.87 13.32 1.85
C THR A 97 -16.34 14.05 3.07
N PHE A 98 -15.05 14.37 3.07
CA PHE A 98 -14.38 15.04 4.18
C PHE A 98 -13.64 16.28 3.68
N THR A 99 -13.68 17.36 4.47
CA THR A 99 -12.83 18.53 4.29
C THR A 99 -11.93 18.66 5.50
N LEU A 100 -10.62 18.85 5.27
CA LEU A 100 -9.62 18.95 6.31
C LEU A 100 -9.11 20.39 6.43
N GLY A 101 -8.94 20.85 7.66
CA GLY A 101 -8.22 22.09 7.94
C GLY A 101 -6.70 21.93 7.70
N GLN A 102 -5.99 23.02 7.46
CA GLN A 102 -4.53 23.02 7.37
C GLN A 102 -3.89 22.52 8.67
N ALA A 103 -2.79 21.76 8.57
CA ALA A 103 -2.03 21.26 9.70
C ALA A 103 -0.54 21.64 9.58
N SER A 104 0.12 21.83 10.72
CA SER A 104 1.56 22.04 10.82
C SER A 104 2.35 20.74 11.04
N GLY A 105 1.67 19.59 11.17
CA GLY A 105 2.26 18.28 11.37
C GLY A 105 1.19 17.18 11.24
N GLU A 106 1.65 15.95 11.21
CA GLU A 106 0.78 14.79 11.08
C GLU A 106 -0.20 14.65 12.24
N ARG A 107 -1.43 14.26 11.92
CA ARG A 107 -2.50 14.03 12.89
C ARG A 107 -3.51 13.03 12.36
N SER A 108 -4.29 12.44 13.27
CA SER A 108 -5.37 11.52 12.91
C SER A 108 -6.61 11.75 13.78
N ALA A 109 -7.78 11.49 13.21
CA ALA A 109 -9.06 11.49 13.90
C ALA A 109 -9.77 10.15 13.70
N ILE A 110 -10.48 9.71 14.71
CA ILE A 110 -11.34 8.53 14.63
C ILE A 110 -12.79 9.00 14.76
N LEU A 111 -13.60 8.65 13.76
CA LEU A 111 -15.02 8.91 13.72
C LEU A 111 -15.76 7.57 13.83
N VAL A 112 -16.79 7.54 14.65
CA VAL A 112 -17.63 6.35 14.88
C VAL A 112 -19.01 6.61 14.30
N LEU A 113 -19.42 5.73 13.39
CA LEU A 113 -20.79 5.66 12.90
C LEU A 113 -21.54 4.66 13.77
N THR A 114 -22.70 5.07 14.27
CA THR A 114 -23.58 4.20 15.05
C THR A 114 -24.93 4.13 14.36
N ALA A 115 -25.34 2.97 13.90
CA ALA A 115 -26.67 2.68 13.44
C ALA A 115 -27.53 2.20 14.61
N SER A 116 -28.79 2.63 14.66
CA SER A 116 -29.70 2.26 15.75
C SER A 116 -30.98 1.67 15.19
N SER A 117 -31.48 0.62 15.85
CA SER A 117 -32.81 0.10 15.56
C SER A 117 -33.89 0.94 16.26
N LYS A 118 -35.10 0.96 15.71
CA LYS A 118 -36.26 1.62 16.29
C LYS A 118 -37.10 0.70 17.20
N VAL A 119 -36.54 -0.42 17.64
CA VAL A 119 -37.27 -1.35 18.52
C VAL A 119 -37.43 -0.69 19.89
N GLU A 120 -38.68 -0.36 20.24
CA GLU A 120 -39.03 0.28 21.50
C GLU A 120 -38.70 -0.66 22.67
N GLY A 121 -37.89 -0.19 23.62
CA GLY A 121 -37.48 -0.95 24.81
C GLY A 121 -36.16 -1.71 24.73
N PHE A 122 -35.56 -1.93 23.54
CA PHE A 122 -34.26 -2.54 23.35
C PHE A 122 -33.50 -1.83 22.21
N PRO A 123 -32.82 -0.74 22.49
CA PRO A 123 -32.00 -0.07 21.48
C PRO A 123 -30.81 -0.98 21.12
N LEU A 124 -30.91 -1.68 20.00
CA LEU A 124 -29.79 -2.35 19.39
C LEU A 124 -28.99 -1.34 18.59
N THR A 125 -27.69 -1.43 18.66
CA THR A 125 -26.76 -0.60 17.89
C THR A 125 -25.73 -1.47 17.18
N ASP A 126 -25.28 -0.99 16.04
CA ASP A 126 -24.12 -1.50 15.31
C ASP A 126 -23.20 -0.34 14.98
N GLU A 127 -21.89 -0.58 14.92
CA GLU A 127 -20.89 0.46 14.77
C GLU A 127 -19.88 0.16 13.65
N ALA A 128 -19.55 1.21 12.92
CA ALA A 128 -18.42 1.20 11.98
C ALA A 128 -17.50 2.40 12.24
N THR A 129 -16.25 2.29 11.86
CA THR A 129 -15.23 3.29 12.18
C THR A 129 -14.59 3.87 10.92
N ILE A 130 -14.46 5.22 10.89
CA ILE A 130 -13.67 5.93 9.88
C ILE A 130 -12.47 6.55 10.57
N THR A 131 -11.26 6.20 10.14
CA THR A 131 -10.03 6.87 10.55
C THR A 131 -9.64 7.89 9.49
N VAL A 132 -9.54 9.16 9.87
CA VAL A 132 -9.04 10.23 9.00
C VAL A 132 -7.61 10.53 9.40
N VAL A 133 -6.67 10.37 8.46
CA VAL A 133 -5.26 10.68 8.66
C VAL A 133 -4.91 11.91 7.83
N GLN A 134 -4.21 12.86 8.43
CA GLN A 134 -3.65 14.01 7.72
C GLN A 134 -2.14 14.00 7.87
N SER A 135 -1.44 13.81 6.76
CA SER A 135 0.03 13.73 6.75
C SER A 135 0.57 14.11 5.37
N ASP A 136 1.85 14.48 5.32
CA ASP A 136 2.58 14.59 4.04
C ASP A 136 3.16 13.25 3.58
N SER A 137 2.79 12.16 4.24
CA SER A 137 3.18 10.84 3.80
C SER A 137 2.59 10.58 2.41
N ASP A 138 3.46 10.27 1.46
CA ASP A 138 3.04 9.85 0.12
C ASP A 138 2.58 8.38 0.09
N VAL A 139 2.49 7.73 1.27
CA VAL A 139 1.98 6.37 1.41
C VAL A 139 0.47 6.40 1.60
N PRO A 140 -0.30 5.73 0.73
CA PRO A 140 -1.75 5.57 0.92
C PRO A 140 -2.07 4.85 2.22
N THR A 141 -3.14 5.25 2.87
CA THR A 141 -3.62 4.67 4.14
C THR A 141 -4.70 3.63 3.90
N GLY A 142 -4.48 2.67 3.08
CA GLY A 142 -5.41 1.58 2.81
C GLY A 142 -4.73 0.22 2.91
N ASN A 143 -5.50 -0.86 2.76
CA ASN A 143 -4.90 -2.16 2.57
C ASN A 143 -4.26 -2.20 1.18
N ALA A 144 -2.99 -2.55 1.11
CA ALA A 144 -2.32 -2.73 -0.16
C ALA A 144 -3.00 -3.86 -0.96
N LEU A 145 -3.26 -3.63 -2.24
CA LEU A 145 -3.74 -4.66 -3.17
C LEU A 145 -2.71 -5.80 -3.31
N TYR A 146 -1.44 -5.41 -3.34
CA TYR A 146 -0.27 -6.29 -3.37
C TYR A 146 0.77 -5.80 -2.37
N SER A 147 1.45 -6.74 -1.70
CA SER A 147 2.59 -6.45 -0.84
C SER A 147 3.64 -7.55 -0.88
N GLU A 148 4.92 -7.16 -0.81
CA GLU A 148 6.06 -8.09 -0.78
C GLU A 148 7.19 -7.47 0.05
N ASN A 149 7.73 -8.23 0.97
CA ASN A 149 8.83 -7.81 1.85
C ASN A 149 10.07 -8.73 1.73
N CYS A 150 10.23 -9.42 0.61
CA CYS A 150 11.31 -10.36 0.35
C CYS A 150 11.41 -11.51 1.39
N GLY A 151 10.35 -11.77 2.14
CA GLY A 151 10.30 -12.80 3.15
C GLY A 151 11.04 -12.46 4.45
N THR A 152 11.24 -13.45 5.28
CA THR A 152 11.86 -13.26 6.61
C THR A 152 13.30 -13.77 6.68
N LYS A 153 13.73 -14.59 5.72
CA LYS A 153 15.04 -15.23 5.72
C LYS A 153 15.52 -15.53 4.30
N VAL A 154 16.77 -15.27 4.05
CA VAL A 154 17.49 -15.71 2.85
C VAL A 154 18.84 -16.30 3.25
N GLU A 155 19.21 -17.41 2.64
CA GLU A 155 20.52 -18.07 2.82
C GLU A 155 21.29 -18.10 1.51
N LYS A 156 22.61 -18.08 1.62
CA LYS A 156 23.47 -18.27 0.46
C LYS A 156 23.48 -19.74 0.05
N VAL A 157 23.42 -19.96 -1.26
CA VAL A 157 23.60 -21.26 -1.89
C VAL A 157 24.97 -21.24 -2.58
N ASP A 158 25.84 -22.17 -2.24
CA ASP A 158 27.21 -22.24 -2.76
C ASP A 158 28.02 -20.93 -2.62
N GLY A 159 27.78 -20.21 -1.52
CA GLY A 159 28.43 -18.93 -1.22
C GLY A 159 27.82 -17.70 -1.89
N TYR A 160 26.80 -17.85 -2.73
CA TYR A 160 26.14 -16.77 -3.46
C TYR A 160 24.72 -16.56 -2.97
N TRP A 161 24.26 -15.31 -3.02
CA TRP A 161 22.86 -14.98 -2.80
C TRP A 161 21.99 -15.52 -3.96
N PRO A 162 20.81 -16.08 -3.68
CA PRO A 162 19.92 -16.60 -4.73
C PRO A 162 19.48 -15.49 -5.67
N TYR A 163 19.46 -15.78 -6.96
CA TYR A 163 18.81 -14.90 -7.93
C TYR A 163 17.31 -14.79 -7.65
N VAL A 164 16.71 -13.67 -8.04
CA VAL A 164 15.28 -13.39 -7.78
C VAL A 164 14.35 -14.48 -8.32
N ASP A 165 14.69 -15.12 -9.44
CA ASP A 165 13.95 -16.23 -10.05
C ASP A 165 14.19 -17.60 -9.37
N LYS A 166 15.12 -17.68 -8.44
CA LYS A 166 15.47 -18.88 -7.67
C LYS A 166 15.13 -18.77 -6.19
N PHE A 167 14.75 -17.58 -5.74
CA PHE A 167 14.34 -17.37 -4.36
C PHE A 167 12.91 -17.85 -4.13
N GLU A 168 12.71 -18.72 -3.13
CA GLU A 168 11.40 -19.33 -2.84
C GLU A 168 10.66 -18.62 -1.69
N GLY A 169 11.33 -17.69 -0.98
CA GLY A 169 10.80 -17.05 0.23
C GLY A 169 9.87 -15.86 -0.01
N TRP A 170 9.39 -15.63 -1.23
CA TRP A 170 8.48 -14.54 -1.56
C TRP A 170 7.14 -14.67 -0.83
N THR A 171 6.66 -13.57 -0.22
CA THR A 171 5.44 -13.57 0.61
C THR A 171 4.15 -13.47 -0.19
N ARG A 172 4.14 -12.70 -1.28
CA ARG A 172 2.96 -12.49 -2.15
C ARG A 172 1.70 -12.09 -1.38
N GLY A 173 1.85 -11.10 -0.48
CA GLY A 173 0.76 -10.58 0.34
C GLY A 173 -0.11 -9.57 -0.39
N GLY A 174 -1.13 -9.08 0.31
CA GLY A 174 -2.05 -8.05 -0.15
C GLY A 174 -3.50 -8.40 0.14
N SER A 175 -4.42 -7.50 -0.20
CA SER A 175 -5.87 -7.71 -0.06
C SER A 175 -6.46 -8.55 -1.20
N LEU A 176 -5.77 -8.62 -2.35
CA LEU A 176 -6.14 -9.47 -3.47
C LEU A 176 -5.31 -10.77 -3.47
N ASP A 177 -5.81 -11.81 -4.16
CA ASP A 177 -5.04 -13.06 -4.35
C ASP A 177 -3.87 -12.80 -5.30
N GLN A 178 -2.65 -12.89 -4.76
CA GLN A 178 -1.39 -12.62 -5.47
C GLN A 178 -0.56 -13.89 -5.74
N LYS A 179 -1.17 -15.10 -5.64
CA LYS A 179 -0.44 -16.37 -5.82
C LYS A 179 0.18 -16.53 -7.22
N ALA A 180 -0.40 -15.88 -8.22
CA ALA A 180 0.10 -15.90 -9.60
C ALA A 180 1.34 -15.01 -9.81
N VAL A 181 1.66 -14.13 -8.85
CA VAL A 181 2.82 -13.23 -8.97
C VAL A 181 4.11 -14.04 -9.04
N THR A 182 4.93 -13.70 -10.03
CA THR A 182 6.26 -14.28 -10.22
C THR A 182 7.32 -13.18 -10.28
N TYR A 183 8.55 -13.56 -9.97
CA TYR A 183 9.68 -12.66 -9.91
C TYR A 183 10.74 -13.13 -10.89
N THR A 184 11.16 -12.25 -11.77
CA THR A 184 12.21 -12.54 -12.76
C THR A 184 13.24 -11.42 -12.78
N GLY A 185 14.41 -11.70 -13.33
CA GLY A 185 15.43 -10.67 -13.40
C GLY A 185 16.69 -11.10 -14.08
N ASN A 186 17.58 -10.14 -14.28
CA ASN A 186 18.94 -10.34 -14.73
C ASN A 186 19.89 -9.63 -13.76
N SER A 187 20.91 -10.32 -13.26
CA SER A 187 21.88 -9.76 -12.31
C SER A 187 21.21 -9.07 -11.10
N ALA A 188 20.09 -9.63 -10.65
CA ALA A 188 19.35 -9.26 -9.45
C ALA A 188 19.25 -10.48 -8.53
N SER A 189 19.49 -10.30 -7.24
CA SER A 189 19.46 -11.38 -6.24
C SER A 189 18.76 -10.93 -4.97
N VAL A 190 18.20 -11.87 -4.20
CA VAL A 190 17.70 -11.58 -2.85
C VAL A 190 18.85 -11.76 -1.87
N ALA A 191 19.15 -10.74 -1.11
CA ALA A 191 20.28 -10.70 -0.21
C ALA A 191 19.89 -10.20 1.19
N ASN A 192 20.68 -10.58 2.19
CA ASN A 192 20.59 -10.10 3.55
C ASN A 192 22.02 -9.83 4.05
N SER A 193 22.71 -8.89 3.44
CA SER A 193 24.05 -8.54 3.88
C SER A 193 24.01 -7.32 4.79
N GLY A 194 24.50 -7.50 6.00
CA GLY A 194 24.35 -6.56 7.06
C GLY A 194 25.53 -5.65 7.34
N LYS A 195 26.61 -5.64 6.55
CA LYS A 195 27.73 -4.76 6.85
C LYS A 195 27.66 -3.48 6.01
N VAL A 196 27.52 -2.37 6.69
CA VAL A 196 27.61 -1.02 6.14
C VAL A 196 28.74 -0.30 6.88
N PHE A 197 29.64 0.32 6.14
CA PHE A 197 30.66 1.19 6.69
C PHE A 197 30.08 2.61 6.84
N ASP A 198 30.20 3.20 8.00
CA ASP A 198 29.89 4.62 8.19
C ASP A 198 31.19 5.42 8.15
N PRO A 199 31.43 6.23 7.09
CA PRO A 199 32.65 7.01 6.97
C PRO A 199 32.77 8.13 8.02
N ALA A 200 31.67 8.52 8.67
CA ALA A 200 31.67 9.53 9.72
C ALA A 200 32.12 8.98 11.08
N GLU A 201 31.92 7.68 11.31
CA GLU A 201 32.23 7.02 12.59
C GLU A 201 33.44 6.07 12.50
N ASP A 202 33.98 5.84 11.30
CA ASP A 202 35.07 4.88 11.02
C ASP A 202 34.81 3.47 11.56
N GLU A 203 33.52 3.11 11.73
CA GLU A 203 33.07 1.83 12.26
C GLU A 203 32.26 1.04 11.23
N THR A 204 32.39 -0.28 11.29
CA THR A 204 31.57 -1.18 10.47
C THR A 204 30.28 -1.49 11.21
N THR A 205 29.18 -0.83 10.85
CA THR A 205 27.86 -1.10 11.42
C THR A 205 27.26 -2.34 10.76
N VAL A 206 26.81 -3.29 11.57
CA VAL A 206 26.02 -4.43 11.09
C VAL A 206 24.55 -4.01 11.04
N VAL A 207 24.03 -3.81 9.85
CA VAL A 207 22.60 -3.62 9.65
C VAL A 207 21.96 -4.99 9.45
N THR A 208 21.32 -5.49 10.49
CA THR A 208 20.45 -6.68 10.39
C THR A 208 19.09 -6.20 9.94
N GLY A 209 18.90 -6.07 8.64
CA GLY A 209 17.59 -5.76 8.03
C GLY A 209 16.90 -7.01 7.52
N PRO A 210 15.63 -6.93 7.12
CA PRO A 210 14.94 -7.96 6.36
C PRO A 210 15.68 -8.21 5.04
N PRO A 211 15.47 -9.36 4.36
CA PRO A 211 16.00 -9.59 3.02
C PRO A 211 15.55 -8.48 2.06
N TYR A 212 16.35 -8.17 1.07
CA TYR A 212 16.08 -7.16 0.05
C TYR A 212 16.53 -7.63 -1.33
N VAL A 213 15.96 -7.07 -2.38
CA VAL A 213 16.47 -7.25 -3.75
C VAL A 213 17.71 -6.39 -3.94
N SER A 214 18.80 -7.02 -4.36
CA SER A 214 20.08 -6.37 -4.67
C SER A 214 20.32 -6.34 -6.18
N MET A 215 20.59 -5.16 -6.71
CA MET A 215 20.92 -4.89 -8.11
C MET A 215 22.30 -4.19 -8.17
N ASN A 216 23.29 -4.79 -8.81
CA ASN A 216 24.69 -4.32 -8.72
C ASN A 216 25.31 -3.96 -10.08
N LYS A 217 24.54 -3.99 -11.16
CA LYS A 217 25.04 -3.70 -12.53
C LYS A 217 24.09 -2.78 -13.27
N SER A 218 24.64 -2.02 -14.20
CA SER A 218 23.85 -1.19 -15.13
C SER A 218 22.88 -2.01 -15.99
N THR A 219 23.15 -3.28 -16.17
CA THR A 219 22.30 -4.25 -16.88
C THR A 219 21.38 -5.05 -15.96
N SER A 220 21.38 -4.75 -14.65
CA SER A 220 20.47 -5.41 -13.72
C SER A 220 19.02 -5.07 -14.06
N VAL A 221 18.17 -6.08 -14.00
CA VAL A 221 16.72 -5.96 -14.17
C VAL A 221 16.04 -6.78 -13.09
N PHE A 222 15.02 -6.23 -12.49
CA PHE A 222 14.12 -6.94 -11.59
C PHE A 222 12.68 -6.67 -12.01
N ASN A 223 11.91 -7.74 -12.20
CA ASN A 223 10.49 -7.66 -12.56
C ASN A 223 9.64 -8.33 -11.50
N ILE A 224 8.52 -7.71 -11.20
CA ILE A 224 7.39 -8.29 -10.49
C ILE A 224 6.29 -8.48 -11.53
N ASN A 225 5.95 -9.73 -11.83
CA ASN A 225 5.06 -10.08 -12.93
C ASN A 225 3.69 -10.50 -12.41
N ASP A 226 2.64 -10.25 -13.19
CA ASP A 226 1.27 -10.72 -12.94
C ASP A 226 0.66 -10.22 -11.61
N ILE A 227 0.96 -8.99 -11.20
CA ILE A 227 0.32 -8.39 -10.02
C ILE A 227 -1.18 -8.26 -10.30
N ASN A 228 -2.01 -8.94 -9.52
CA ASN A 228 -3.46 -8.84 -9.62
C ASN A 228 -3.94 -7.47 -9.13
N ILE A 229 -4.69 -6.78 -9.97
CA ILE A 229 -5.26 -5.44 -9.72
C ILE A 229 -6.80 -5.45 -9.77
N ALA A 230 -7.40 -6.64 -9.97
CA ALA A 230 -8.82 -6.77 -10.28
C ALA A 230 -9.22 -5.87 -11.46
N SER A 231 -10.13 -4.91 -11.26
CA SER A 231 -10.54 -3.93 -12.27
C SER A 231 -10.13 -2.49 -11.95
N ASN A 232 -9.20 -2.31 -11.01
CA ASN A 232 -8.72 -0.99 -10.63
C ASN A 232 -7.90 -0.37 -11.77
N THR A 233 -7.93 0.95 -11.88
CA THR A 233 -7.28 1.69 -12.98
C THR A 233 -6.35 2.79 -12.51
N ASN A 234 -6.35 3.13 -11.22
CA ASN A 234 -5.57 4.22 -10.64
C ASN A 234 -4.78 3.69 -9.43
N PHE A 235 -3.48 3.94 -9.37
CA PHE A 235 -2.59 3.27 -8.44
C PHE A 235 -1.53 4.17 -7.84
N THR A 236 -1.15 3.82 -6.62
CA THR A 236 0.09 4.24 -5.98
C THR A 236 0.93 3.00 -5.66
N PHE A 237 2.12 2.93 -6.22
CA PHE A 237 3.11 1.90 -5.91
C PHE A 237 4.19 2.48 -5.01
N THR A 238 4.46 1.85 -3.88
CA THR A 238 5.52 2.26 -2.95
C THR A 238 6.54 1.16 -2.75
N PHE A 239 7.76 1.54 -2.47
CA PHE A 239 8.82 0.63 -2.06
C PHE A 239 9.89 1.41 -1.30
N THR A 240 10.70 0.71 -0.53
CA THR A 240 11.89 1.31 0.09
C THR A 240 13.12 0.99 -0.72
N ALA A 241 14.06 1.92 -0.79
CA ALA A 241 15.32 1.72 -1.50
C ALA A 241 16.49 2.39 -0.80
N ALA A 242 17.69 1.85 -1.02
CA ALA A 242 18.93 2.43 -0.57
C ALA A 242 20.01 2.27 -1.66
N GLN A 243 20.73 3.36 -1.94
CA GLN A 243 21.89 3.31 -2.83
C GLN A 243 23.11 2.81 -2.07
N GLN A 244 23.73 1.77 -2.60
CA GLN A 244 24.97 1.23 -2.08
C GLN A 244 26.15 1.81 -2.85
N ILE A 245 27.08 2.42 -2.16
CA ILE A 245 28.33 2.93 -2.71
C ILE A 245 29.46 2.04 -2.23
N ASN A 246 30.26 1.48 -3.15
CA ASN A 246 31.38 0.64 -2.81
C ASN A 246 32.64 1.50 -2.67
N TYR A 247 33.30 1.39 -1.53
CA TYR A 247 34.60 1.99 -1.26
C TYR A 247 35.64 0.90 -1.02
N SER A 248 36.92 1.27 -1.06
CA SER A 248 38.03 0.34 -0.77
C SER A 248 37.94 -0.31 0.61
N ASN A 249 37.26 0.35 1.56
CA ASN A 249 37.10 -0.11 2.95
C ASN A 249 35.78 -0.83 3.22
N GLY A 250 34.90 -0.94 2.23
CA GLY A 250 33.59 -1.59 2.40
C GLY A 250 32.45 -0.92 1.64
N VAL A 251 31.22 -1.17 2.09
CA VAL A 251 30.00 -0.65 1.49
C VAL A 251 29.43 0.45 2.37
N VAL A 252 29.10 1.57 1.75
CA VAL A 252 28.38 2.69 2.35
C VAL A 252 27.03 2.83 1.67
N LEU A 253 26.00 3.22 2.41
CA LEU A 253 24.75 3.65 1.83
C LEU A 253 24.83 5.16 1.60
N GLY A 254 24.46 5.61 0.40
CA GLY A 254 24.54 7.00 -0.03
C GLY A 254 23.17 7.64 -0.26
N ASP A 255 23.21 8.94 -0.52
CA ASP A 255 22.00 9.69 -0.85
C ASP A 255 21.43 9.26 -2.20
N MET A 256 20.12 9.28 -2.32
CA MET A 256 19.36 8.89 -3.50
C MET A 256 18.53 10.06 -4.03
N THR A 257 18.35 10.05 -5.33
CA THR A 257 17.43 10.92 -6.07
C THR A 257 16.51 10.08 -6.93
N ASP A 258 15.51 10.68 -7.55
CA ASP A 258 14.62 10.05 -8.52
C ASP A 258 15.36 9.50 -9.76
N GLU A 259 16.53 10.04 -10.08
CA GLU A 259 17.40 9.55 -11.16
C GLU A 259 18.16 8.26 -10.79
N THR A 260 18.24 7.94 -9.51
CA THR A 260 18.99 6.78 -8.99
C THR A 260 18.29 5.45 -9.29
N ILE A 261 16.98 5.48 -9.54
CA ILE A 261 16.15 4.30 -9.80
C ILE A 261 15.33 4.52 -11.06
N ARG A 262 15.31 3.53 -11.93
CA ARG A 262 14.41 3.49 -13.09
C ARG A 262 13.29 2.52 -12.79
N PHE A 263 12.07 3.04 -12.79
CA PHE A 263 10.85 2.31 -12.50
C PHE A 263 9.90 2.42 -13.68
N SER A 264 9.30 1.31 -14.09
CA SER A 264 8.35 1.28 -15.18
C SER A 264 7.24 0.25 -14.94
N VAL A 265 6.09 0.47 -15.59
CA VAL A 265 4.90 -0.36 -15.45
C VAL A 265 4.42 -0.77 -16.85
N SER A 266 3.91 -1.99 -16.96
CA SER A 266 3.34 -2.54 -18.17
C SER A 266 1.94 -3.09 -17.90
N THR A 267 1.07 -3.02 -18.90
CA THR A 267 -0.27 -3.62 -18.91
C THR A 267 -0.36 -4.89 -19.77
N ASP A 268 0.74 -5.27 -20.43
CA ASP A 268 0.82 -6.42 -21.34
C ASP A 268 2.04 -7.33 -21.08
N GLY A 269 2.89 -6.96 -20.10
CA GLY A 269 4.11 -7.67 -19.76
C GLY A 269 5.26 -7.49 -20.76
N SER A 270 5.09 -6.72 -21.82
CA SER A 270 6.10 -6.54 -22.88
C SER A 270 6.49 -5.07 -23.10
N SER A 271 5.53 -4.18 -23.05
CA SER A 271 5.70 -2.74 -23.32
C SER A 271 5.67 -1.98 -22.00
N TYR A 272 6.80 -1.42 -21.60
CA TYR A 272 6.94 -0.75 -20.31
C TYR A 272 6.93 0.77 -20.46
N ALA A 273 6.04 1.41 -19.71
CA ALA A 273 5.95 2.87 -19.58
C ALA A 273 6.76 3.32 -18.35
N PRO A 274 7.72 4.26 -18.49
CA PRO A 274 8.43 4.80 -17.34
C PRO A 274 7.47 5.63 -16.48
N VAL A 275 7.62 5.51 -15.15
CA VAL A 275 6.86 6.27 -14.16
C VAL A 275 7.83 7.06 -13.29
N ALA A 276 7.56 8.35 -13.13
CA ALA A 276 8.34 9.21 -12.27
C ALA A 276 8.18 8.81 -10.79
N LEU A 277 9.27 8.91 -10.04
CA LEU A 277 9.32 8.58 -8.62
C LEU A 277 9.40 9.85 -7.79
N LYS A 278 8.65 9.90 -6.70
CA LYS A 278 8.93 10.78 -5.56
C LYS A 278 9.82 10.01 -4.59
N VAL A 279 10.96 10.58 -4.23
CA VAL A 279 11.97 9.94 -3.36
C VAL A 279 12.10 10.76 -2.09
N LYS A 280 11.77 10.17 -0.95
CA LYS A 280 11.79 10.83 0.36
C LYS A 280 12.65 10.04 1.35
N LYS A 281 13.63 10.69 1.98
CA LYS A 281 14.47 10.06 3.00
C LYS A 281 13.63 9.67 4.20
N VAL A 282 13.76 8.42 4.65
CA VAL A 282 13.16 7.96 5.90
C VAL A 282 14.01 8.45 7.06
N ALA A 283 13.40 8.85 8.16
CA ALA A 283 14.07 9.54 9.28
C ALA A 283 15.21 8.77 9.96
N SER A 284 15.30 7.45 9.78
CA SER A 284 16.36 6.61 10.33
C SER A 284 17.14 5.92 9.20
N GLY A 285 18.39 6.37 8.97
CA GLY A 285 19.31 5.69 8.07
C GLY A 285 19.32 6.24 6.63
N TYR A 286 19.82 5.39 5.71
CA TYR A 286 20.01 5.72 4.28
C TYR A 286 18.96 5.03 3.40
N TRP A 287 17.83 4.69 3.98
CA TRP A 287 16.68 4.18 3.24
C TRP A 287 15.76 5.34 2.84
N TYR A 288 15.21 5.22 1.66
CA TYR A 288 14.31 6.18 1.04
C TYR A 288 13.00 5.50 0.71
N LEU A 289 11.89 6.15 1.03
CA LEU A 289 10.58 5.79 0.50
C LEU A 289 10.49 6.31 -0.93
N CYS A 290 10.19 5.43 -1.85
CA CYS A 290 9.94 5.74 -3.25
C CYS A 290 8.45 5.52 -3.54
N THR A 291 7.82 6.50 -4.16
CA THR A 291 6.39 6.48 -4.49
C THR A 291 6.21 6.77 -5.98
N ALA A 292 5.50 5.89 -6.67
CA ALA A 292 5.08 6.02 -8.06
C ALA A 292 3.56 6.09 -8.13
N GLU A 293 3.00 7.13 -8.73
CA GLU A 293 1.57 7.26 -8.97
C GLU A 293 1.29 7.17 -10.48
N PHE A 294 0.32 6.34 -10.89
CA PHE A 294 0.00 6.15 -12.30
C PHE A 294 -1.45 5.69 -12.50
N LYS A 295 -1.93 5.90 -13.73
CA LYS A 295 -3.24 5.40 -14.20
C LYS A 295 -3.05 4.50 -15.40
N LEU A 296 -3.92 3.50 -15.55
CA LEU A 296 -3.97 2.73 -16.79
C LEU A 296 -4.46 3.64 -17.92
N PRO A 297 -4.00 3.41 -19.17
CA PRO A 297 -4.47 4.18 -20.31
C PRO A 297 -5.97 3.98 -20.53
N ALA A 298 -6.65 5.03 -20.99
CA ALA A 298 -8.07 4.96 -21.29
C ALA A 298 -8.39 3.83 -22.28
N GLY A 299 -9.39 3.01 -21.96
CA GLY A 299 -9.80 1.87 -22.79
C GLY A 299 -8.97 0.59 -22.61
N VAL A 300 -7.91 0.60 -21.81
CA VAL A 300 -7.20 -0.61 -21.41
C VAL A 300 -8.00 -1.32 -20.31
N SER A 301 -8.35 -2.58 -20.58
CA SER A 301 -9.00 -3.47 -19.60
C SER A 301 -8.05 -4.64 -19.34
N THR A 302 -7.51 -4.68 -18.13
CA THR A 302 -6.67 -5.76 -17.65
C THR A 302 -6.91 -5.99 -16.15
N ASP A 303 -6.75 -7.21 -15.70
CA ASP A 303 -6.77 -7.57 -14.29
C ASP A 303 -5.37 -7.69 -13.68
N LYS A 304 -4.33 -7.38 -14.48
CA LYS A 304 -2.93 -7.54 -14.09
C LYS A 304 -2.07 -6.40 -14.59
N ILE A 305 -0.99 -6.15 -13.83
CA ILE A 305 0.13 -5.29 -14.25
C ILE A 305 1.46 -5.97 -13.98
N TRP A 306 2.49 -5.48 -14.65
CA TRP A 306 3.89 -5.87 -14.49
C TRP A 306 4.69 -4.65 -14.10
N VAL A 307 5.57 -4.81 -13.12
CA VAL A 307 6.44 -3.75 -12.62
C VAL A 307 7.89 -4.13 -12.92
N ARG A 308 8.68 -3.15 -13.33
CA ARG A 308 10.07 -3.36 -13.69
C ARG A 308 10.97 -2.29 -13.09
N PHE A 309 12.06 -2.75 -12.53
CA PHE A 309 13.18 -1.94 -12.07
C PHE A 309 14.36 -2.19 -12.99
N ASP A 310 14.96 -1.14 -13.54
CA ASP A 310 16.13 -1.22 -14.42
C ASP A 310 17.34 -0.59 -13.76
N GLY A 311 18.50 -1.21 -13.97
CA GLY A 311 19.76 -0.62 -13.64
C GLY A 311 20.05 0.64 -14.48
N TYR A 312 21.01 1.43 -14.03
CA TYR A 312 21.47 2.64 -14.73
C TYR A 312 23.00 2.66 -14.79
N ALA A 313 23.59 3.51 -15.62
CA ALA A 313 25.04 3.49 -15.90
C ALA A 313 25.92 3.66 -14.64
N GLY A 314 25.44 4.41 -13.64
CA GLY A 314 26.12 4.61 -12.36
C GLY A 314 26.18 3.36 -11.47
N LEU A 315 25.31 2.35 -11.70
CA LEU A 315 25.28 1.12 -10.88
C LEU A 315 26.52 0.23 -11.01
N ASN A 316 27.36 0.40 -12.03
CA ASN A 316 28.56 -0.42 -12.19
C ASN A 316 29.56 -0.27 -11.02
N ASN A 317 29.52 0.86 -10.30
CA ASN A 317 30.33 1.11 -9.11
C ASN A 317 29.49 1.20 -7.82
N HIS A 318 28.18 1.09 -7.96
CA HIS A 318 27.22 1.21 -6.89
C HIS A 318 26.24 0.06 -6.96
N GLY A 319 25.54 -0.20 -5.86
CA GLY A 319 24.44 -1.16 -5.82
C GLY A 319 23.14 -0.44 -5.47
N LEU A 320 22.04 -1.09 -5.75
CA LEU A 320 20.73 -0.69 -5.31
C LEU A 320 20.14 -1.80 -4.45
N ARG A 321 19.61 -1.45 -3.30
CA ARG A 321 18.81 -2.31 -2.42
C ARG A 321 17.36 -1.86 -2.50
N ILE A 322 16.44 -2.77 -2.73
CA ILE A 322 15.03 -2.47 -2.88
C ILE A 322 14.22 -3.46 -2.03
N ASP A 323 13.23 -2.95 -1.27
CA ASP A 323 12.43 -3.77 -0.37
C ASP A 323 11.04 -3.14 -0.13
N ASP A 324 10.18 -3.85 0.58
CA ASP A 324 8.87 -3.40 1.08
C ASP A 324 7.95 -2.85 -0.02
N PHE A 325 7.76 -3.67 -1.08
CA PHE A 325 6.93 -3.32 -2.23
C PHE A 325 5.45 -3.37 -1.87
N LYS A 326 4.68 -2.32 -2.21
CA LYS A 326 3.24 -2.26 -2.00
C LYS A 326 2.55 -1.55 -3.15
N LEU A 327 1.43 -2.11 -3.61
CA LEU A 327 0.54 -1.47 -4.57
C LEU A 327 -0.77 -1.14 -3.87
N TYR A 328 -1.21 0.09 -4.00
CA TYR A 328 -2.48 0.58 -3.47
C TYR A 328 -3.38 1.06 -4.59
N GLU A 329 -4.68 0.98 -4.36
CA GLU A 329 -5.66 1.68 -5.19
C GLU A 329 -5.62 3.18 -4.91
N GLY A 330 -5.82 3.99 -5.96
CA GLY A 330 -5.84 5.44 -5.86
C GLY A 330 -4.47 6.09 -6.10
N GLY A 331 -4.48 7.41 -6.22
CA GLY A 331 -3.34 8.28 -6.48
C GLY A 331 -3.65 9.33 -7.54
N ASN A 332 -2.76 10.31 -7.69
CA ASN A 332 -2.90 11.45 -8.62
C ASN A 332 -1.93 11.36 -9.81
N GLY A 333 -1.56 10.12 -10.19
CA GLY A 333 -0.64 9.88 -11.31
C GLY A 333 -1.25 10.18 -12.67
N SER A 334 -0.37 10.36 -13.66
CA SER A 334 -0.74 10.45 -15.07
C SER A 334 -1.01 9.07 -15.66
N GLU A 335 -1.69 9.04 -16.80
CA GLU A 335 -1.82 7.82 -17.59
C GLU A 335 -0.46 7.30 -18.03
N LEU A 336 -0.31 5.97 -18.04
CA LEU A 336 0.88 5.31 -18.55
C LEU A 336 1.03 5.59 -20.05
N VAL A 337 2.20 6.08 -20.45
CA VAL A 337 2.54 6.33 -21.86
C VAL A 337 3.75 5.48 -22.20
N VAL A 338 3.55 4.46 -23.01
CA VAL A 338 4.64 3.67 -23.57
C VAL A 338 5.35 4.53 -24.61
N PRO A 339 6.68 4.76 -24.50
CA PRO A 339 7.42 5.52 -25.50
C PRO A 339 7.31 4.84 -26.86
N SER A 340 6.87 5.60 -27.87
CA SER A 340 6.95 5.13 -29.27
C SER A 340 8.42 5.03 -29.66
N VAL A 341 8.86 3.85 -30.05
CA VAL A 341 10.18 3.69 -30.66
C VAL A 341 10.05 4.20 -32.10
N ASP A 342 10.47 5.44 -32.32
CA ASP A 342 10.61 5.97 -33.67
C ASP A 342 11.77 5.23 -34.38
N TYR A 343 11.43 4.13 -35.09
CA TYR A 343 12.37 3.38 -35.89
C TYR A 343 12.97 4.20 -37.07
N LEU A 344 12.46 5.39 -37.33
CA LEU A 344 12.94 6.26 -38.43
C LEU A 344 14.19 7.06 -38.09
N SER A 345 14.59 7.17 -36.82
CA SER A 345 15.83 7.87 -36.43
C SER A 345 17.11 7.03 -36.55
N LEU A 346 17.01 5.72 -36.83
CA LEU A 346 18.14 4.82 -36.94
C LEU A 346 18.64 4.61 -38.38
N ILE A 347 18.00 5.23 -39.40
CA ILE A 347 18.37 5.03 -40.82
C ILE A 347 19.27 6.15 -41.37
N HIS A 348 19.61 7.17 -40.58
CA HIS A 348 20.41 8.31 -41.05
C HIS A 348 21.84 8.40 -40.49
N ILE A 349 22.46 7.27 -40.20
CA ILE A 349 23.91 7.23 -39.97
C ILE A 349 24.55 6.16 -40.87
N SER A 350 24.53 6.41 -42.15
CA SER A 350 25.45 5.77 -43.10
C SER A 350 25.46 6.58 -44.43
N GLU A 351 26.14 7.71 -44.40
CA GLU A 351 26.84 8.28 -45.59
C GLU A 351 28.15 8.89 -45.11
#